data_9e63d0133dbb6af7f035b9204e6fad73
#
_entry.id   9e63d0133dbb6af7f035b9204e6fad73
#
_cell.length_a   1.000
_cell.length_b   1.000
_cell.length_c   1.000
_cell.angle_alpha   90.00
_cell.angle_beta   90.00
_cell.angle_gamma   90.00
#
_symmetry.space_group_name_H-M   'P 1'
#
loop_
_entity.id
_entity.type
_entity.pdbx_description
1 polymer ?
#
loop_
_entity_poly.entity_id
_entity_poly.type
_entity_poly.pdbx_seq_one_letter_code
_entity_poly.pdbx_strand_id
1 'polypeptide(L)'
;MDSYRELSDRLRAFGQSGRRISIAQGIVTAVDGVTCSVKIGGIVIPDVRLRASISARDSETLVVPRTGTAVTVGSLSGDLGELVVLQVDEVESIRVNGGSLGGLVNIGVLTDKLNELIEKFNSHTHTCASPGSPTTPPTAPANRFKRGDYEDETIKH
;
A
#
# COMPACT_ATOMS: atom_id res chain seq x y z
N MET A 1 29.75 -11.65 24.56
CA MET A 1 29.05 -10.78 25.57
C MET A 1 29.35 -9.27 25.39
N ASP A 2 30.31 -8.92 24.54
CA ASP A 2 30.75 -7.52 24.35
C ASP A 2 29.85 -6.70 23.40
N SER A 3 29.24 -7.32 22.39
CA SER A 3 28.42 -6.62 21.39
C SER A 3 27.17 -5.95 21.97
N TYR A 4 26.57 -6.51 23.01
CA TYR A 4 25.40 -5.92 23.66
C TYR A 4 25.75 -4.70 24.51
N ARG A 5 26.92 -4.75 25.18
CA ARG A 5 27.46 -3.60 25.94
C ARG A 5 27.83 -2.47 24.98
N GLU A 6 28.53 -2.79 23.91
CA GLU A 6 28.92 -1.81 22.89
C GLU A 6 27.70 -1.13 22.25
N LEU A 7 26.65 -1.90 21.91
CA LEU A 7 25.40 -1.33 21.40
C LEU A 7 24.72 -0.45 22.46
N SER A 8 24.66 -0.89 23.72
CA SER A 8 24.10 -0.12 24.83
C SER A 8 24.83 1.20 25.06
N ASP A 9 26.16 1.18 25.00
CA ASP A 9 27.00 2.38 25.18
C ASP A 9 26.87 3.34 24.00
N ARG A 10 26.77 2.83 22.76
CA ARG A 10 26.46 3.64 21.56
C ARG A 10 25.09 4.28 21.65
N LEU A 11 24.04 3.55 22.09
CA LEU A 11 22.71 4.11 22.28
C LEU A 11 22.65 5.16 23.38
N ARG A 12 23.39 4.96 24.49
CA ARG A 12 23.51 5.96 25.54
C ARG A 12 24.27 7.21 25.07
N ALA A 13 25.36 7.04 24.34
CA ALA A 13 26.13 8.14 23.76
C ALA A 13 25.26 8.92 22.74
N PHE A 14 24.41 8.25 21.97
CA PHE A 14 23.46 8.87 21.08
C PHE A 14 22.42 9.72 21.83
N GLY A 15 21.87 9.22 22.93
CA GLY A 15 20.94 9.96 23.80
C GLY A 15 21.58 11.16 24.51
N GLN A 16 22.89 11.10 24.80
CA GLN A 16 23.63 12.16 25.47
C GLN A 16 24.20 13.22 24.53
N SER A 17 24.27 12.96 23.22
CA SER A 17 24.87 13.86 22.22
C SER A 17 24.02 15.11 21.93
N GLY A 18 22.96 15.37 22.69
CA GLY A 18 22.10 16.56 22.50
C GLY A 18 21.30 16.56 21.21
N ARG A 19 21.36 15.50 20.41
CA ARG A 19 20.53 15.29 19.23
C ARG A 19 19.10 15.03 19.69
N ARG A 20 18.25 16.03 19.57
CA ARG A 20 16.83 15.90 19.87
C ARG A 20 16.15 15.22 18.71
N ILE A 21 15.56 14.06 18.96
CA ILE A 21 14.57 13.48 18.03
C ILE A 21 13.41 14.46 18.03
N SER A 22 13.17 15.10 16.91
CA SER A 22 12.05 16.01 16.73
C SER A 22 10.96 15.28 15.96
N ILE A 23 9.78 15.17 16.56
CA ILE A 23 8.57 14.66 15.91
C ILE A 23 7.58 15.81 15.83
N ALA A 24 7.01 16.03 14.67
CA ALA A 24 6.03 17.07 14.42
C ALA A 24 4.90 16.56 13.53
N GLN A 25 3.75 17.22 13.62
CA GLN A 25 2.66 17.06 12.66
C GLN A 25 2.69 18.20 11.66
N GLY A 26 2.34 17.89 10.42
CA GLY A 26 2.23 18.86 9.35
C GLY A 26 1.22 18.43 8.31
N ILE A 27 0.99 19.32 7.35
CA ILE A 27 0.07 19.10 6.23
C ILE A 27 0.89 19.00 4.94
N VAL A 28 0.65 17.98 4.16
CA VAL A 28 1.29 17.79 2.85
C VAL A 28 0.78 18.86 1.88
N THR A 29 1.68 19.64 1.30
CA THR A 29 1.34 20.69 0.32
C THR A 29 1.63 20.30 -1.12
N ALA A 30 2.60 19.42 -1.32
CA ALA A 30 2.93 18.85 -2.63
C ALA A 30 3.64 17.50 -2.45
N VAL A 31 3.57 16.66 -3.46
CA VAL A 31 4.29 15.38 -3.53
C VAL A 31 5.10 15.36 -4.82
N ASP A 32 6.37 14.94 -4.72
CA ASP A 32 7.28 14.79 -5.84
C ASP A 32 8.05 13.46 -5.73
N GLY A 33 7.60 12.48 -6.49
CA GLY A 33 8.22 11.15 -6.53
C GLY A 33 8.30 10.47 -5.17
N VAL A 34 9.46 10.51 -4.53
CA VAL A 34 9.77 9.86 -3.25
C VAL A 34 9.92 10.85 -2.09
N THR A 35 9.57 12.11 -2.33
CA THR A 35 9.58 13.18 -1.35
C THR A 35 8.25 13.94 -1.36
N CYS A 36 8.02 14.75 -0.34
CA CYS A 36 6.89 15.67 -0.29
C CYS A 36 7.29 16.97 0.40
N SER A 37 6.50 18.01 0.19
CA SER A 37 6.59 19.26 0.94
C SER A 37 5.56 19.24 2.07
N VAL A 38 5.99 19.56 3.28
CA VAL A 38 5.14 19.52 4.47
C VAL A 38 5.12 20.88 5.15
N LYS A 39 3.92 21.40 5.40
CA LYS A 39 3.72 22.64 6.15
C LYS A 39 3.62 22.34 7.63
N ILE A 40 4.56 22.84 8.42
CA ILE A 40 4.63 22.70 9.87
C ILE A 40 4.64 24.09 10.49
N GLY A 41 3.71 24.41 11.39
CA GLY A 41 3.68 25.69 12.10
C GLY A 41 3.68 26.94 11.19
N GLY A 42 3.15 26.83 9.96
CA GLY A 42 3.13 27.93 8.99
C GLY A 42 4.30 27.94 8.00
N ILE A 43 5.35 27.16 8.21
CA ILE A 43 6.53 27.06 7.36
C ILE A 43 6.39 25.81 6.47
N VAL A 44 6.68 25.95 5.18
CA VAL A 44 6.73 24.81 4.24
C VAL A 44 8.17 24.30 4.18
N ILE A 45 8.33 23.02 4.50
CA ILE A 45 9.61 22.32 4.44
C ILE A 45 9.56 21.40 3.21
N PRO A 46 10.41 21.65 2.21
CA PRO A 46 10.51 20.80 1.02
C PRO A 46 11.31 19.52 1.31
N ASP A 47 11.29 18.59 0.36
CA ASP A 47 12.16 17.41 0.29
C ASP A 47 12.04 16.48 1.51
N VAL A 48 10.90 16.49 2.19
CA VAL A 48 10.62 15.52 3.25
C VAL A 48 10.49 14.13 2.65
N ARG A 49 11.33 13.21 3.09
CA ARG A 49 11.42 11.86 2.52
C ARG A 49 10.18 11.02 2.84
N LEU A 50 9.70 10.27 1.86
CA LEU A 50 8.64 9.27 2.02
C LEU A 50 9.17 7.87 2.35
N ARG A 51 10.50 7.72 2.41
CA ARG A 51 11.18 6.45 2.69
C ARG A 51 12.41 6.65 3.58
N ALA A 52 12.83 5.59 4.24
CA ALA A 52 13.93 5.64 5.20
C ALA A 52 15.31 5.95 4.56
N SER A 53 15.55 5.47 3.33
CA SER A 53 16.83 5.67 2.63
C SER A 53 16.70 6.59 1.42
N ILE A 54 17.80 7.23 1.04
CA ILE A 54 17.88 8.10 -0.14
C ILE A 54 18.12 7.27 -1.42
N SER A 55 18.74 6.10 -1.30
CA SER A 55 19.08 5.25 -2.45
C SER A 55 17.83 4.58 -3.04
N ALA A 56 17.63 4.77 -4.34
CA ALA A 56 16.59 4.09 -5.08
C ALA A 56 16.92 2.59 -5.18
N ARG A 57 15.96 1.76 -4.81
CA ARG A 57 15.97 0.32 -5.07
C ARG A 57 14.58 -0.11 -5.48
N ASP A 58 14.48 -1.01 -6.45
CA ASP A 58 13.20 -1.46 -7.02
C ASP A 58 12.36 -2.35 -6.07
N SER A 59 12.89 -2.66 -4.89
CA SER A 59 12.24 -3.50 -3.88
C SER A 59 11.72 -2.72 -2.66
N GLU A 60 11.51 -1.42 -2.78
CA GLU A 60 11.06 -0.56 -1.69
C GLU A 60 9.55 -0.62 -1.44
N THR A 61 9.16 -0.32 -0.20
CA THR A 61 7.78 0.04 0.13
C THR A 61 7.69 1.57 0.21
N LEU A 62 6.80 2.13 -0.59
CA LEU A 62 6.54 3.57 -0.64
C LEU A 62 5.08 3.85 -0.34
N VAL A 63 4.82 4.66 0.67
CA VAL A 63 3.49 5.20 0.99
C VAL A 63 3.44 6.64 0.52
N VAL A 64 2.62 6.91 -0.48
CA VAL A 64 2.44 8.25 -1.04
C VAL A 64 1.25 8.92 -0.37
N PRO A 65 1.45 10.03 0.35
CA PRO A 65 0.36 10.75 0.99
C PRO A 65 -0.47 11.52 -0.03
N ARG A 66 -1.75 11.69 0.26
CA ARG A 66 -2.60 12.60 -0.49
C ARG A 66 -2.23 14.05 -0.17
N THR A 67 -2.20 14.92 -1.18
CA THR A 67 -2.03 16.36 -0.95
C THR A 67 -3.16 16.90 -0.09
N GLY A 68 -2.82 17.68 0.94
CA GLY A 68 -3.76 18.21 1.92
C GLY A 68 -3.94 17.34 3.17
N THR A 69 -3.41 16.11 3.19
CA THR A 69 -3.50 15.23 4.36
C THR A 69 -2.53 15.61 5.46
N ALA A 70 -2.86 15.19 6.68
CA ALA A 70 -1.97 15.26 7.83
C ALA A 70 -0.92 14.15 7.77
N VAL A 71 0.30 14.49 8.17
CA VAL A 71 1.40 13.54 8.32
C VAL A 71 2.15 13.79 9.62
N THR A 72 2.69 12.71 10.19
CA THR A 72 3.69 12.81 11.26
C THR A 72 5.06 12.65 10.64
N VAL A 73 5.94 13.62 10.91
CA VAL A 73 7.31 13.63 10.41
C VAL A 73 8.29 13.58 11.58
N GLY A 74 9.45 13.01 11.34
CA GLY A 74 10.51 12.92 12.34
C GLY A 74 11.87 13.24 11.74
N SER A 75 12.73 13.86 12.56
CA SER A 75 14.16 14.02 12.28
C SER A 75 14.97 13.23 13.31
N LEU A 76 15.81 12.35 12.86
CA LEU A 76 16.74 11.60 13.70
C LEU A 76 17.98 12.40 14.08
N SER A 77 18.33 13.41 13.28
CA SER A 77 19.48 14.30 13.52
C SER A 77 19.11 15.55 14.33
N GLY A 78 17.81 15.86 14.43
CA GLY A 78 17.31 17.14 14.96
C GLY A 78 17.35 18.28 13.92
N ASP A 79 17.80 17.99 12.70
CA ASP A 79 17.82 18.92 11.61
C ASP A 79 16.51 18.86 10.80
N LEU A 80 15.92 20.01 10.54
CA LEU A 80 14.69 20.14 9.75
C LEU A 80 14.92 19.83 8.26
N GLY A 81 16.16 19.85 7.79
CA GLY A 81 16.54 19.47 6.42
C GLY A 81 16.55 17.94 6.20
N GLU A 82 16.42 17.13 7.26
CA GLU A 82 16.48 15.66 7.17
C GLU A 82 15.22 14.99 7.72
N LEU A 83 14.07 15.53 7.41
CA LEU A 83 12.80 14.96 7.84
C LEU A 83 12.42 13.73 7.00
N VAL A 84 11.76 12.79 7.67
CA VAL A 84 11.13 11.63 7.05
C VAL A 84 9.68 11.52 7.54
N VAL A 85 8.77 11.16 6.65
CA VAL A 85 7.39 10.86 7.00
C VAL A 85 7.35 9.52 7.75
N LEU A 86 6.83 9.53 8.96
CA LEU A 86 6.68 8.36 9.83
C LEU A 86 5.28 7.76 9.73
N GLN A 87 4.27 8.59 9.55
CA GLN A 87 2.87 8.18 9.42
C GLN A 87 2.11 9.11 8.50
N VAL A 88 1.18 8.54 7.75
CA VAL A 88 0.29 9.23 6.82
C VAL A 88 -1.14 8.96 7.25
N ASP A 89 -2.00 9.97 7.25
CA ASP A 89 -3.43 9.84 7.57
C ASP A 89 -4.23 9.38 6.34
N GLU A 90 -4.17 10.13 5.23
CA GLU A 90 -4.80 9.72 3.98
C GLU A 90 -3.75 9.39 2.92
N VAL A 91 -3.84 8.18 2.40
CA VAL A 91 -2.91 7.64 1.42
C VAL A 91 -3.47 7.79 0.00
N GLU A 92 -2.65 8.31 -0.91
CA GLU A 92 -2.96 8.33 -2.35
C GLU A 92 -2.65 6.98 -2.99
N SER A 93 -1.49 6.42 -2.68
CA SER A 93 -1.08 5.10 -3.17
C SER A 93 -0.06 4.43 -2.25
N ILE A 94 -0.08 3.11 -2.25
CA ILE A 94 0.96 2.29 -1.62
C ILE A 94 1.61 1.45 -2.71
N ARG A 95 2.94 1.52 -2.78
CA ARG A 95 3.74 0.72 -3.69
C ARG A 95 4.60 -0.23 -2.87
N VAL A 96 4.47 -1.51 -3.09
CA VAL A 96 5.25 -2.55 -2.42
C VAL A 96 6.14 -3.21 -3.46
N ASN A 97 7.38 -3.48 -3.10
CA ASN A 97 8.37 -4.12 -3.97
C ASN A 97 8.52 -3.41 -5.34
N GLY A 98 8.57 -2.07 -5.31
CA GLY A 98 8.68 -1.24 -6.50
C GLY A 98 7.46 -1.31 -7.44
N GLY A 99 6.39 -2.01 -7.05
CA GLY A 99 5.22 -2.24 -7.91
C GLY A 99 5.39 -3.38 -8.90
N SER A 100 6.44 -4.19 -8.79
CA SER A 100 6.79 -5.26 -9.76
C SER A 100 5.76 -6.38 -9.86
N LEU A 101 4.93 -6.56 -8.82
CA LEU A 101 3.90 -7.61 -8.77
C LEU A 101 2.52 -7.14 -9.25
N GLY A 102 2.41 -5.90 -9.74
CA GLY A 102 1.14 -5.30 -10.11
C GLY A 102 0.30 -4.84 -8.91
N GLY A 103 -0.97 -4.58 -9.15
CA GLY A 103 -1.91 -4.14 -8.12
C GLY A 103 -2.50 -5.27 -7.30
N LEU A 104 -3.09 -4.92 -6.18
CA LEU A 104 -3.89 -5.86 -5.40
C LEU A 104 -5.17 -6.23 -6.15
N VAL A 105 -5.61 -7.46 -5.97
CA VAL A 105 -6.84 -7.95 -6.61
C VAL A 105 -8.05 -7.25 -6.00
N ASN A 106 -8.87 -6.62 -6.84
CA ASN A 106 -10.19 -6.17 -6.44
C ASN A 106 -11.14 -7.36 -6.37
N ILE A 107 -11.37 -7.85 -5.18
CA ILE A 107 -12.20 -9.04 -4.91
C ILE A 107 -13.61 -8.90 -5.49
N GLY A 108 -14.21 -7.70 -5.44
CA GLY A 108 -15.52 -7.44 -6.00
C GLY A 108 -15.56 -7.70 -7.50
N VAL A 109 -14.65 -7.05 -8.22
CA VAL A 109 -14.55 -7.18 -9.67
C VAL A 109 -14.20 -8.61 -10.08
N LEU A 110 -13.31 -9.27 -9.36
CA LEU A 110 -12.96 -10.68 -9.63
C LEU A 110 -14.18 -11.59 -9.45
N THR A 111 -14.95 -11.41 -8.37
CA THR A 111 -16.17 -12.20 -8.12
C THR A 111 -17.18 -12.01 -9.25
N ASP A 112 -17.40 -10.77 -9.69
CA ASP A 112 -18.33 -10.46 -10.78
C ASP A 112 -17.88 -11.11 -12.09
N LYS A 113 -16.58 -11.08 -12.41
CA LYS A 113 -16.01 -11.73 -13.60
C LYS A 113 -16.13 -13.25 -13.56
N LEU A 114 -15.90 -13.86 -12.40
CA LEU A 114 -16.10 -15.30 -12.22
C LEU A 114 -17.58 -15.68 -12.37
N ASN A 115 -18.49 -14.86 -11.84
CA ASN A 115 -19.92 -15.11 -11.99
C ASN A 115 -20.41 -14.92 -13.43
N GLU A 116 -19.88 -13.94 -14.18
CA GLU A 116 -20.12 -13.82 -15.62
C GLU A 116 -19.69 -15.08 -16.38
N LEU A 117 -18.53 -15.64 -16.02
CA LEU A 117 -18.05 -16.89 -16.62
C LEU A 117 -18.98 -18.06 -16.32
N ILE A 118 -19.43 -18.18 -15.06
CA ILE A 118 -20.39 -19.22 -14.64
C ILE A 118 -21.73 -19.07 -15.40
N GLU A 119 -22.23 -17.87 -15.57
CA GLU A 119 -23.45 -17.63 -16.37
C GLU A 119 -23.29 -18.08 -17.82
N LYS A 120 -22.17 -17.70 -18.45
CA LYS A 120 -21.86 -18.16 -19.82
C LYS A 120 -21.74 -19.68 -19.89
N PHE A 121 -21.10 -20.31 -18.89
CA PHE A 121 -20.99 -21.76 -18.81
C PHE A 121 -22.36 -22.42 -18.64
N ASN A 122 -23.19 -21.91 -17.75
CA ASN A 122 -24.52 -22.49 -17.49
C ASN A 122 -25.51 -22.28 -18.64
N SER A 123 -25.33 -21.23 -19.43
CA SER A 123 -26.21 -20.89 -20.55
C SER A 123 -25.76 -21.39 -21.91
N HIS A 124 -24.52 -21.91 -22.02
CA HIS A 124 -24.02 -22.37 -23.32
C HIS A 124 -24.78 -23.61 -23.80
N THR A 125 -25.02 -23.65 -25.09
CA THR A 125 -25.69 -24.75 -25.76
C THR A 125 -24.84 -25.23 -26.95
N HIS A 126 -24.89 -26.52 -27.26
CA HIS A 126 -24.27 -27.06 -28.42
C HIS A 126 -25.27 -27.26 -29.54
N THR A 127 -24.93 -26.89 -30.78
CA THR A 127 -25.74 -27.26 -31.95
C THR A 127 -25.35 -28.66 -32.39
N CYS A 128 -26.29 -29.61 -32.34
CA CYS A 128 -26.08 -30.92 -32.91
C CYS A 128 -26.23 -30.87 -34.43
N ALA A 129 -25.31 -31.50 -35.17
CA ALA A 129 -25.36 -31.62 -36.64
C ALA A 129 -26.47 -32.56 -37.13
N SER A 130 -27.21 -33.23 -36.27
CA SER A 130 -28.33 -34.09 -36.59
C SER A 130 -29.65 -33.33 -36.44
N PRO A 131 -30.60 -33.46 -37.39
CA PRO A 131 -31.84 -32.71 -37.35
C PRO A 131 -32.66 -33.11 -36.16
N GLY A 132 -32.84 -32.20 -35.21
CA GLY A 132 -33.93 -32.27 -34.24
C GLY A 132 -33.63 -32.16 -32.80
N SER A 133 -32.76 -31.44 -32.24
CA SER A 133 -32.93 -30.83 -30.91
C SER A 133 -31.70 -30.05 -30.45
N PRO A 134 -31.82 -28.83 -30.02
CA PRO A 134 -30.77 -28.17 -29.26
C PRO A 134 -30.45 -28.97 -28.00
N THR A 135 -29.17 -29.16 -27.72
CA THR A 135 -28.76 -29.75 -26.45
C THR A 135 -29.24 -28.94 -25.29
N THR A 136 -29.73 -29.58 -24.27
CA THR A 136 -30.15 -28.90 -23.03
C THR A 136 -28.93 -28.25 -22.34
N PRO A 137 -29.14 -27.14 -21.61
CA PRO A 137 -28.14 -26.62 -20.70
C PRO A 137 -27.61 -27.69 -19.73
N PRO A 138 -26.46 -27.47 -19.10
CA PRO A 138 -25.94 -28.43 -18.11
C PRO A 138 -27.00 -28.80 -17.08
N THR A 139 -27.18 -30.11 -16.84
CA THR A 139 -28.17 -30.63 -15.87
C THR A 139 -27.84 -30.28 -14.43
N ALA A 140 -26.56 -29.93 -14.17
CA ALA A 140 -26.07 -29.45 -12.89
C ALA A 140 -25.38 -28.10 -13.09
N PRO A 141 -26.09 -26.97 -12.94
CA PRO A 141 -25.49 -25.66 -13.09
C PRO A 141 -24.46 -25.41 -11.97
N ALA A 142 -23.36 -24.74 -12.31
CA ALA A 142 -22.38 -24.30 -11.35
C ALA A 142 -22.97 -23.17 -10.49
N ASN A 143 -22.67 -23.22 -9.19
CA ASN A 143 -23.09 -22.21 -8.24
C ASN A 143 -22.30 -20.92 -8.41
N ARG A 144 -22.92 -19.78 -8.10
CA ARG A 144 -22.23 -18.50 -8.04
C ARG A 144 -21.28 -18.45 -6.86
N PHE A 145 -20.15 -17.78 -7.08
CA PHE A 145 -19.21 -17.46 -6.01
C PHE A 145 -19.76 -16.31 -5.14
N LYS A 146 -19.49 -16.40 -3.83
CA LYS A 146 -19.71 -15.35 -2.86
C LYS A 146 -18.36 -14.88 -2.34
N ARG A 147 -18.23 -13.59 -2.01
CA ARG A 147 -16.98 -13.06 -1.46
C ARG A 147 -16.50 -13.82 -0.24
N GLY A 148 -17.41 -14.17 0.69
CA GLY A 148 -17.09 -14.94 1.89
C GLY A 148 -16.55 -16.36 1.65
N ASP A 149 -16.53 -16.85 0.40
CA ASP A 149 -15.94 -18.15 0.08
C ASP A 149 -14.39 -18.07 0.01
N TYR A 150 -13.81 -16.86 -0.11
CA TYR A 150 -12.36 -16.67 -0.31
C TYR A 150 -11.82 -15.30 0.15
N GLU A 151 -12.65 -14.42 0.72
CA GLU A 151 -12.23 -13.12 1.27
C GLU A 151 -11.78 -13.29 2.72
N ASP A 152 -10.61 -12.75 3.06
CA ASP A 152 -10.18 -12.60 4.45
C ASP A 152 -10.87 -11.38 5.06
N GLU A 153 -11.66 -11.58 6.11
CA GLU A 153 -12.39 -10.50 6.78
C GLU A 153 -11.50 -9.66 7.71
N THR A 154 -10.30 -10.13 8.03
CA THR A 154 -9.38 -9.47 8.95
C THR A 154 -8.45 -8.48 8.27
N ILE A 155 -8.17 -8.68 6.97
CA ILE A 155 -7.33 -7.81 6.15
C ILE A 155 -8.18 -7.18 5.06
N LYS A 156 -8.45 -5.88 5.20
CA LYS A 156 -9.21 -5.09 4.21
C LYS A 156 -8.32 -4.07 3.52
N HIS A 157 -8.54 -3.85 2.26
CA HIS A 157 -7.85 -2.86 1.43
C HIS A 157 -8.85 -2.04 0.61
#